data_53013b7027efd1be481ab6c8608c0261
#
_entry.id   53013b7027efd1be481ab6c8608c0261
#
_cell.length_a   1.000
_cell.length_b   1.000
_cell.length_c   1.000
_cell.angle_alpha   90.00
_cell.angle_beta   90.00
_cell.angle_gamma   90.00
#
_symmetry.space_group_name_H-M   'P 1'
#
loop_
_entity.id
_entity.type
_entity.pdbx_description
1 polymer ?
#
loop_
_entity_poly.entity_id
_entity_poly.type
_entity_poly.pdbx_seq_one_letter_code
_entity_poly.pdbx_strand_id
1 'polypeptide(L)'
;MFKSFAVTGFAIALGFAAWLLPMQGERATAQPGPLHILVVEYDIVPAEIDNYLKAIKDLAAAAVNEPGYRQLSIAVSQKDAHHVLLFESWDNKAALDAFLATDRFKKYAAATSNMIANRNIRAFSSVSTQ
;
A
#
# COMPACT_ATOMS: atom_id res chain seq x y z
N MET A 1 67.38 -6.58 -58.40
CA MET A 1 66.26 -7.54 -58.41
C MET A 1 65.92 -7.96 -57.00
N PHE A 2 65.16 -7.16 -56.34
CA PHE A 2 64.80 -7.49 -55.00
C PHE A 2 63.28 -7.45 -54.85
N LYS A 3 62.73 -8.59 -54.59
CA LYS A 3 61.32 -8.71 -54.33
C LYS A 3 61.09 -8.58 -52.81
N SER A 4 60.61 -7.47 -52.41
CA SER A 4 60.12 -7.29 -51.02
C SER A 4 58.83 -8.04 -50.90
N PHE A 5 58.86 -9.05 -50.11
CA PHE A 5 57.64 -9.66 -49.65
C PHE A 5 57.14 -8.90 -48.38
N ALA A 6 56.14 -8.13 -48.61
CA ALA A 6 55.39 -7.55 -47.55
C ALA A 6 54.54 -8.67 -46.86
N VAL A 7 54.91 -9.08 -45.69
CA VAL A 7 54.10 -9.94 -44.90
C VAL A 7 53.00 -9.08 -44.27
N THR A 8 51.85 -9.19 -44.86
CA THR A 8 50.65 -8.56 -44.32
C THR A 8 50.22 -9.35 -43.10
N GLY A 9 50.54 -8.79 -41.98
CA GLY A 9 50.02 -9.32 -40.70
C GLY A 9 48.50 -9.16 -40.65
N PHE A 10 47.81 -10.26 -40.70
CA PHE A 10 46.37 -10.29 -40.44
C PHE A 10 46.20 -10.19 -38.95
N ALA A 11 45.94 -9.01 -38.46
CA ALA A 11 45.47 -8.83 -37.10
C ALA A 11 43.99 -9.22 -37.07
N ILE A 12 43.74 -10.44 -36.66
CA ILE A 12 42.37 -10.86 -36.29
C ILE A 12 42.06 -10.16 -34.99
N ALA A 13 41.43 -9.01 -35.09
CA ALA A 13 40.75 -8.42 -33.94
C ALA A 13 39.55 -9.31 -33.63
N LEU A 14 39.72 -10.26 -32.75
CA LEU A 14 38.61 -10.93 -32.09
C LEU A 14 37.92 -9.87 -31.23
N GLY A 15 36.95 -9.22 -31.85
CA GLY A 15 36.00 -8.42 -31.11
C GLY A 15 35.24 -9.35 -30.20
N PHE A 16 35.67 -9.41 -28.96
CA PHE A 16 34.80 -9.84 -27.90
C PHE A 16 33.69 -8.79 -27.78
N ALA A 17 32.66 -8.99 -28.59
CA ALA A 17 31.38 -8.39 -28.24
C ALA A 17 30.99 -9.03 -26.91
N ALA A 18 31.39 -8.38 -25.82
CA ALA A 18 30.81 -8.65 -24.55
C ALA A 18 29.31 -8.37 -24.76
N TRP A 19 28.56 -9.40 -24.90
CA TRP A 19 27.13 -9.36 -24.74
C TRP A 19 26.92 -9.04 -23.29
N LEU A 20 26.97 -7.75 -22.96
CA LEU A 20 26.33 -7.26 -21.80
C LEU A 20 24.83 -7.46 -22.05
N LEU A 21 24.40 -8.68 -21.83
CA LEU A 21 23.01 -8.90 -21.51
C LEU A 21 22.75 -7.96 -20.36
N PRO A 22 21.81 -7.00 -20.49
CA PRO A 22 21.32 -6.37 -19.30
C PRO A 22 20.89 -7.54 -18.42
N MET A 23 21.58 -7.76 -17.34
CA MET A 23 20.99 -8.46 -16.24
C MET A 23 19.79 -7.59 -15.87
N GLN A 24 18.70 -7.85 -16.55
CA GLN A 24 17.41 -7.57 -15.98
C GLN A 24 17.45 -8.42 -14.73
N GLY A 25 17.90 -7.79 -13.63
CA GLY A 25 17.63 -8.35 -12.36
C GLY A 25 16.16 -8.65 -12.44
N GLU A 26 15.80 -9.91 -12.50
CA GLU A 26 14.49 -10.32 -12.11
C GLU A 26 14.30 -9.56 -10.81
N ARG A 27 13.51 -8.50 -10.88
CA ARG A 27 12.90 -8.01 -9.68
C ARG A 27 12.17 -9.24 -9.20
N ALA A 28 12.84 -9.97 -8.32
CA ALA A 28 12.16 -10.94 -7.51
C ALA A 28 10.95 -10.15 -7.03
N THR A 29 9.79 -10.47 -7.57
CA THR A 29 8.54 -10.00 -7.03
C THR A 29 8.55 -10.61 -5.66
N ALA A 30 9.10 -9.85 -4.70
CA ALA A 30 9.03 -10.23 -3.31
C ALA A 30 7.56 -10.54 -3.09
N GLN A 31 7.25 -11.78 -2.74
CA GLN A 31 5.88 -12.13 -2.40
C GLN A 31 5.44 -11.12 -1.36
N PRO A 32 4.33 -10.41 -1.58
CA PRO A 32 3.88 -9.44 -0.61
C PRO A 32 3.81 -10.15 0.74
N GLY A 33 4.48 -9.56 1.74
CA GLY A 33 4.39 -10.06 3.11
C GLY A 33 2.94 -10.08 3.59
N PRO A 34 2.67 -10.61 4.78
CA PRO A 34 1.34 -10.62 5.33
C PRO A 34 0.79 -9.19 5.41
N LEU A 35 -0.45 -9.02 5.00
CA LEU A 35 -1.14 -7.73 5.11
C LEU A 35 -1.34 -7.36 6.58
N HIS A 36 -1.22 -6.07 6.86
CA HIS A 36 -1.64 -5.51 8.14
C HIS A 36 -3.13 -5.16 8.06
N ILE A 37 -3.92 -5.74 8.93
CA ILE A 37 -5.38 -5.62 8.93
C ILE A 37 -5.82 -4.96 10.24
N LEU A 38 -6.67 -3.95 10.12
CA LEU A 38 -7.38 -3.37 11.27
C LEU A 38 -8.87 -3.67 11.17
N VAL A 39 -9.45 -4.05 12.28
CA VAL A 39 -10.89 -4.07 12.52
C VAL A 39 -11.18 -3.04 13.59
N VAL A 40 -11.90 -2.01 13.21
CA VAL A 40 -12.24 -0.90 14.11
C VAL A 40 -13.75 -0.84 14.27
N GLU A 41 -14.21 -0.86 15.50
CA GLU A 41 -15.62 -0.71 15.85
C GLU A 41 -15.81 0.62 16.58
N TYR A 42 -16.80 1.37 16.14
CA TYR A 42 -17.17 2.65 16.74
C TYR A 42 -18.62 2.64 17.19
N ASP A 43 -18.86 3.13 18.38
CA ASP A 43 -20.19 3.60 18.78
C ASP A 43 -20.25 5.11 18.53
N ILE A 44 -21.11 5.51 17.62
CA ILE A 44 -21.26 6.90 17.21
C ILE A 44 -22.38 7.55 18.01
N VAL A 45 -22.17 8.79 18.44
CA VAL A 45 -23.22 9.60 19.05
C VAL A 45 -24.42 9.64 18.10
N PRO A 46 -25.64 9.25 18.53
CA PRO A 46 -26.77 9.08 17.62
C PRO A 46 -27.07 10.28 16.72
N ALA A 47 -26.98 11.49 17.24
CA ALA A 47 -27.21 12.71 16.47
C ALA A 47 -26.14 12.96 15.38
N GLU A 48 -24.98 12.27 15.45
CA GLU A 48 -23.84 12.51 14.60
C GLU A 48 -23.61 11.39 13.55
N ILE A 49 -24.47 10.38 13.47
CA ILE A 49 -24.23 9.24 12.60
C ILE A 49 -24.10 9.64 11.13
N ASP A 50 -24.94 10.52 10.62
CA ASP A 50 -24.89 10.94 9.22
C ASP A 50 -23.64 11.76 8.94
N ASN A 51 -23.25 12.66 9.83
CA ASN A 51 -22.03 13.44 9.72
C ASN A 51 -20.79 12.55 9.77
N TYR A 52 -20.78 11.56 10.66
CA TYR A 52 -19.69 10.60 10.75
C TYR A 52 -19.57 9.76 9.49
N LEU A 53 -20.66 9.19 8.99
CA LEU A 53 -20.65 8.37 7.78
C LEU A 53 -20.20 9.18 6.57
N LYS A 54 -20.56 10.43 6.47
CA LYS A 54 -20.05 11.32 5.42
C LYS A 54 -18.54 11.50 5.54
N ALA A 55 -18.04 11.81 6.72
CA ALA A 55 -16.61 12.04 6.97
C ALA A 55 -15.77 10.80 6.67
N ILE A 56 -16.20 9.61 7.11
CA ILE A 56 -15.44 8.38 6.87
C ILE A 56 -15.49 7.94 5.40
N LYS A 57 -16.59 8.17 4.69
CA LYS A 57 -16.67 7.91 3.25
C LYS A 57 -15.74 8.81 2.45
N ASP A 58 -15.65 10.09 2.81
CA ASP A 58 -14.74 11.04 2.18
C ASP A 58 -13.27 10.64 2.43
N LEU A 59 -12.95 10.19 3.64
CA LEU A 59 -11.62 9.67 3.97
C LEU A 59 -11.32 8.40 3.17
N ALA A 60 -12.25 7.46 3.10
CA ALA A 60 -12.09 6.21 2.37
C ALA A 60 -11.86 6.45 0.87
N ALA A 61 -12.60 7.36 0.27
CA ALA A 61 -12.43 7.72 -1.15
C ALA A 61 -11.03 8.28 -1.43
N ALA A 62 -10.44 8.97 -0.47
CA ALA A 62 -9.11 9.52 -0.59
C ALA A 62 -8.01 8.49 -0.29
N ALA A 63 -8.26 7.56 0.61
CA ALA A 63 -7.29 6.55 1.04
C ALA A 63 -6.86 5.61 -0.10
N VAL A 64 -7.68 5.42 -1.13
CA VAL A 64 -7.36 4.54 -2.27
C VAL A 64 -6.09 4.95 -3.01
N ASN A 65 -5.68 6.20 -2.90
CA ASN A 65 -4.47 6.73 -3.54
C ASN A 65 -3.24 6.68 -2.63
N GLU A 66 -3.40 6.22 -1.39
CA GLU A 66 -2.28 6.15 -0.45
C GLU A 66 -1.38 4.95 -0.74
N PRO A 67 -0.05 5.12 -0.64
CA PRO A 67 0.88 4.02 -0.80
C PRO A 67 0.60 2.87 0.16
N GLY A 68 0.52 1.66 -0.36
CA GLY A 68 0.26 0.46 0.44
C GLY A 68 -1.18 0.23 0.85
N TYR A 69 -2.10 1.08 0.42
CA TYR A 69 -3.53 0.85 0.59
C TYR A 69 -3.98 -0.42 -0.14
N ARG A 70 -4.83 -1.21 0.52
CA ARG A 70 -5.45 -2.39 -0.09
C ARG A 70 -6.97 -2.34 -0.03
N GLN A 71 -7.52 -2.05 1.13
CA GLN A 71 -8.96 -2.02 1.33
C GLN A 71 -9.33 -1.15 2.53
N LEU A 72 -10.46 -0.45 2.42
CA LEU A 72 -11.18 0.11 3.53
C LEU A 72 -12.67 -0.11 3.27
N SER A 73 -13.31 -0.90 4.10
CA SER A 73 -14.75 -1.20 4.05
C SER A 73 -15.43 -0.62 5.27
N ILE A 74 -16.61 -0.04 5.05
CA ILE A 74 -17.43 0.57 6.09
C ILE A 74 -18.73 -0.22 6.17
N ALA A 75 -19.08 -0.67 7.35
CA ALA A 75 -20.34 -1.35 7.61
C ALA A 75 -21.05 -0.76 8.82
N VAL A 76 -22.37 -0.79 8.80
CA VAL A 76 -23.22 -0.39 9.91
C VAL A 76 -23.93 -1.64 10.42
N SER A 77 -24.02 -1.78 11.74
CA SER A 77 -24.71 -2.91 12.36
C SER A 77 -26.19 -2.94 11.95
N GLN A 78 -26.68 -4.11 11.59
CA GLN A 78 -28.10 -4.30 11.29
C GLN A 78 -28.99 -4.18 12.54
N LYS A 79 -28.41 -4.31 13.72
CA LYS A 79 -29.13 -4.23 15.01
C LYS A 79 -29.02 -2.86 15.68
N ASP A 80 -27.97 -2.11 15.35
CA ASP A 80 -27.69 -0.80 15.94
C ASP A 80 -27.18 0.15 14.86
N ALA A 81 -28.00 1.08 14.44
CA ALA A 81 -27.68 2.05 13.40
C ALA A 81 -26.53 3.01 13.76
N HIS A 82 -26.11 3.04 15.02
CA HIS A 82 -25.03 3.91 15.50
C HIS A 82 -23.72 3.13 15.74
N HIS A 83 -23.72 1.84 15.50
CA HIS A 83 -22.53 1.00 15.60
C HIS A 83 -21.94 0.76 14.22
N VAL A 84 -20.72 1.27 14.00
CA VAL A 84 -20.03 1.25 12.72
C VAL A 84 -18.77 0.39 12.83
N LEU A 85 -18.58 -0.48 11.85
CA LEU A 85 -17.37 -1.28 11.72
C LEU A 85 -16.58 -0.80 10.50
N LEU A 86 -15.28 -0.60 10.68
CA LEU A 86 -14.31 -0.43 9.60
C LEU A 86 -13.44 -1.68 9.51
N PHE A 87 -13.27 -2.16 8.32
CA PHE A 87 -12.28 -3.17 7.99
C PHE A 87 -11.26 -2.54 7.05
N GLU A 88 -10.01 -2.51 7.49
CA GLU A 88 -8.92 -1.91 6.73
C GLU A 88 -7.82 -2.95 6.50
N SER A 89 -7.22 -2.94 5.32
CA SER A 89 -6.01 -3.72 5.05
C SER A 89 -4.99 -2.90 4.28
N TRP A 90 -3.74 -3.07 4.66
CA TRP A 90 -2.57 -2.34 4.18
C TRP A 90 -1.44 -3.32 3.89
N ASP A 91 -0.51 -2.96 2.99
CA ASP A 91 0.67 -3.79 2.68
C ASP A 91 1.44 -4.19 3.93
N ASN A 92 1.55 -3.28 4.89
CA ASN A 92 2.23 -3.47 6.17
C ASN A 92 1.83 -2.36 7.16
N LYS A 93 2.29 -2.49 8.39
CA LYS A 93 2.04 -1.47 9.43
C LYS A 93 2.64 -0.11 9.07
N ALA A 94 3.80 -0.07 8.43
CA ALA A 94 4.45 1.19 8.06
C ALA A 94 3.59 2.00 7.06
N ALA A 95 2.91 1.35 6.12
CA ALA A 95 1.99 2.00 5.20
C ALA A 95 0.79 2.61 5.94
N LEU A 96 0.21 1.89 6.88
CA LEU A 96 -0.84 2.43 7.75
C LEU A 96 -0.34 3.62 8.57
N ASP A 97 0.81 3.50 9.22
CA ASP A 97 1.38 4.57 10.05
C ASP A 97 1.62 5.84 9.22
N ALA A 98 2.08 5.69 7.98
CA ALA A 98 2.25 6.82 7.05
C ALA A 98 0.91 7.48 6.70
N PHE A 99 -0.15 6.71 6.47
CA PHE A 99 -1.49 7.23 6.24
C PHE A 99 -2.03 7.99 7.45
N LEU A 100 -1.88 7.44 8.65
CA LEU A 100 -2.31 8.08 9.90
C LEU A 100 -1.56 9.38 10.20
N ALA A 101 -0.35 9.55 9.64
CA ALA A 101 0.45 10.76 9.78
C ALA A 101 0.09 11.86 8.75
N THR A 102 -0.75 11.58 7.77
CA THR A 102 -1.16 12.56 6.77
C THR A 102 -2.01 13.68 7.39
N ASP A 103 -1.92 14.89 6.85
CA ASP A 103 -2.78 16.00 7.25
C ASP A 103 -4.26 15.69 7.04
N ARG A 104 -4.58 14.93 6.01
CA ARG A 104 -5.94 14.49 5.72
C ARG A 104 -6.52 13.63 6.84
N PHE A 105 -5.77 12.62 7.29
CA PHE A 105 -6.22 11.80 8.41
C PHE A 105 -6.34 12.60 9.70
N LYS A 106 -5.38 13.48 9.98
CA LYS A 106 -5.41 14.35 11.16
C LYS A 106 -6.62 15.26 11.18
N LYS A 107 -7.01 15.83 10.03
CA LYS A 107 -8.23 16.63 9.88
C LYS A 107 -9.48 15.79 10.13
N TYR A 108 -9.53 14.59 9.55
CA TYR A 108 -10.63 13.66 9.80
C TYR A 108 -10.73 13.32 11.30
N ALA A 109 -9.64 12.94 11.93
CA ALA A 109 -9.61 12.59 13.36
C ALA A 109 -10.09 13.75 14.24
N ALA A 110 -9.65 14.97 13.96
CA ALA A 110 -10.08 16.16 14.68
C ALA A 110 -11.59 16.44 14.47
N ALA A 111 -12.08 16.34 13.24
CA ALA A 111 -13.48 16.59 12.90
C ALA A 111 -14.44 15.55 13.50
N THR A 112 -13.99 14.31 13.70
CA THR A 112 -14.86 13.22 14.16
C THR A 112 -14.68 12.86 15.63
N SER A 113 -13.72 13.44 16.34
CA SER A 113 -13.42 13.10 17.74
C SER A 113 -14.63 13.21 18.67
N ASN A 114 -15.48 14.22 18.50
CA ASN A 114 -16.67 14.44 19.30
C ASN A 114 -17.88 13.60 18.85
N MET A 115 -17.79 12.94 17.71
CA MET A 115 -18.84 12.07 17.17
C MET A 115 -18.74 10.64 17.68
N ILE A 116 -17.59 10.25 18.20
CA ILE A 116 -17.27 8.88 18.63
C ILE A 116 -17.44 8.78 20.13
N ALA A 117 -18.43 7.99 20.57
CA ALA A 117 -18.68 7.73 21.98
C ALA A 117 -17.77 6.62 22.51
N ASN A 118 -17.47 5.61 21.71
CA ASN A 118 -16.60 4.49 22.06
C ASN A 118 -15.87 3.95 20.85
N ARG A 119 -14.70 3.35 21.07
CA ARG A 119 -13.86 2.80 20.02
C ARG A 119 -13.16 1.53 20.48
N ASN A 120 -13.20 0.50 19.63
CA ASN A 120 -12.43 -0.72 19.81
C ASN A 120 -11.61 -0.99 18.55
N ILE A 121 -10.29 -1.16 18.69
CA ILE A 121 -9.38 -1.42 17.58
C ILE A 121 -8.70 -2.76 17.81
N ARG A 122 -8.74 -3.61 16.79
CA ARG A 122 -8.04 -4.90 16.77
C ARG A 122 -7.18 -4.99 15.52
N ALA A 123 -5.93 -5.42 15.70
CA ALA A 123 -4.98 -5.61 14.61
C ALA A 123 -4.76 -7.10 14.33
N PHE A 124 -4.64 -7.44 13.07
CA PHE A 124 -4.44 -8.80 12.57
C PHE A 124 -3.39 -8.81 11.47
N SER A 125 -2.79 -9.96 11.24
CA SER A 125 -1.97 -10.22 10.06
C SER A 125 -2.69 -11.23 9.17
N SER A 126 -2.66 -11.02 7.87
CA SER A 126 -3.20 -12.03 6.94
C SER A 126 -2.38 -13.31 7.00
N VAL A 127 -3.04 -14.44 6.78
CA VAL A 127 -2.41 -15.75 6.63
C VAL A 127 -2.58 -16.16 5.16
N SER A 128 -1.47 -16.60 4.54
CA SER A 128 -1.56 -17.14 3.19
C SER A 128 -2.31 -18.48 3.24
N THR A 129 -3.40 -18.57 2.49
CA THR A 129 -4.08 -19.84 2.22
C THR A 129 -3.56 -20.34 0.88
N GLN A 130 -2.60 -21.26 0.93
CA GLN A 130 -2.17 -22.02 -0.25
C GLN A 130 -3.04 -23.24 -0.44
#